data_0895921327c530010c04e0e8d02ae31d
#
_entry.id   0895921327c530010c04e0e8d02ae31d
#
_cell.length_a   1.000
_cell.length_b   1.000
_cell.length_c   1.000
_cell.angle_alpha   90.00
_cell.angle_beta   90.00
_cell.angle_gamma   90.00
#
_symmetry.space_group_name_H-M   'P 1'
#
loop_
_entity.id
_entity.type
_entity.pdbx_description
1 polymer ?
#
loop_
_entity_poly.entity_id
_entity_poly.type
_entity_poly.pdbx_seq_one_letter_code
_entity_poly.pdbx_strand_id
1 'polypeptide(L)'
;MNRKMIFKGMVARLGIRPSPIALTYEITWQCNLTCSYCDRHTPMRNEMKREEIFKVLGEFYDLGMQRVALDGGDPLTHPHVDEIVDWLRLRQVTVALNTNGKLVPRKIETIRKVSRVKISLDGPRENHDAMRGAGSFDKAVEGAKTAHDAGVPVEFTCTLGAHNVGTIDALMSLAEELQIPVVFQPAMNSLFLDTQRDGSRWQLDVDSIRAAFAKIERIKRGSSMVGNGWASLRHFRNFPEETPPARRAGYWQPWTPKAFCSPAAG
;
A
#
# COMPACT_ATOMS: atom_id res chain seq x y z
N MET A 1 -3.73 19.01 -8.15
CA MET A 1 -4.75 18.64 -7.14
C MET A 1 -6.10 19.12 -7.64
N ASN A 2 -7.11 18.24 -7.78
CA ASN A 2 -8.39 18.55 -8.40
C ASN A 2 -9.21 19.52 -7.51
N ARG A 3 -9.79 20.59 -8.10
CA ARG A 3 -10.59 21.62 -7.39
C ARG A 3 -11.76 20.97 -6.59
N LYS A 4 -12.38 19.91 -7.13
CA LYS A 4 -13.44 19.13 -6.44
C LYS A 4 -12.93 18.47 -5.13
N MET A 5 -11.68 18.03 -5.13
CA MET A 5 -11.05 17.40 -3.96
C MET A 5 -10.78 18.40 -2.84
N ILE A 6 -10.34 19.63 -3.21
CA ILE A 6 -10.14 20.72 -2.26
C ILE A 6 -11.46 21.12 -1.62
N PHE A 7 -12.49 21.31 -2.42
CA PHE A 7 -13.83 21.70 -1.95
C PHE A 7 -14.43 20.64 -1.00
N LYS A 8 -14.37 19.34 -1.39
CA LYS A 8 -14.86 18.25 -0.51
C LYS A 8 -14.06 18.13 0.78
N GLY A 9 -12.75 18.34 0.72
CA GLY A 9 -11.90 18.39 1.91
C GLY A 9 -12.24 19.53 2.86
N MET A 10 -12.59 20.70 2.31
CA MET A 10 -13.07 21.84 3.09
C MET A 10 -14.42 21.55 3.73
N VAL A 11 -15.38 21.00 2.99
CA VAL A 11 -16.72 20.62 3.49
C VAL A 11 -16.61 19.57 4.60
N ALA A 12 -15.75 18.58 4.46
CA ALA A 12 -15.49 17.58 5.50
C ALA A 12 -14.84 18.21 6.76
N ARG A 13 -13.91 19.16 6.58
CA ARG A 13 -13.27 19.89 7.69
C ARG A 13 -14.25 20.77 8.47
N LEU A 14 -15.26 21.30 7.80
CA LEU A 14 -16.33 22.10 8.43
C LEU A 14 -17.37 21.23 9.12
N GLY A 15 -17.21 19.89 9.12
CA GLY A 15 -18.14 18.97 9.77
C GLY A 15 -19.51 18.87 9.08
N ILE A 16 -19.67 19.44 7.88
CA ILE A 16 -20.96 19.53 7.17
C ILE A 16 -21.34 18.18 6.58
N ARG A 17 -20.35 17.40 6.07
CA ARG A 17 -20.57 16.04 5.57
C ARG A 17 -19.24 15.25 5.55
N PRO A 18 -19.12 14.15 6.31
CA PRO A 18 -17.97 13.27 6.17
C PRO A 18 -17.98 12.65 4.75
N SER A 19 -16.87 12.77 4.03
CA SER A 19 -16.74 12.19 2.70
C SER A 19 -15.44 11.42 2.65
N PRO A 20 -15.45 10.10 2.39
CA PRO A 20 -14.24 9.31 2.18
C PRO A 20 -13.59 9.75 0.86
N ILE A 21 -12.58 10.61 0.92
CA ILE A 21 -11.88 11.09 -0.27
C ILE A 21 -10.98 10.00 -0.87
N ALA A 22 -10.42 9.16 -0.02
CA ALA A 22 -9.51 8.08 -0.39
C ALA A 22 -9.91 6.78 0.31
N LEU A 23 -9.83 5.67 -0.41
CA LEU A 23 -10.08 4.32 0.06
C LEU A 23 -8.84 3.46 -0.21
N THR A 24 -8.43 2.63 0.74
CA THR A 24 -7.60 1.46 0.46
C THR A 24 -8.54 0.25 0.48
N TYR A 25 -8.57 -0.52 -0.59
CA TYR A 25 -9.48 -1.63 -0.76
C TYR A 25 -8.72 -2.91 -1.08
N GLU A 26 -8.75 -3.85 -0.15
CA GLU A 26 -8.20 -5.19 -0.32
C GLU A 26 -9.23 -6.02 -1.09
N ILE A 27 -9.00 -6.17 -2.40
CA ILE A 27 -9.96 -6.84 -3.30
C ILE A 27 -9.85 -8.36 -3.29
N THR A 28 -8.75 -8.89 -2.75
CA THR A 28 -8.50 -10.33 -2.65
C THR A 28 -7.51 -10.64 -1.53
N TRP A 29 -7.59 -11.85 -1.00
CA TRP A 29 -6.56 -12.42 -0.13
C TRP A 29 -5.59 -13.32 -0.88
N GLN A 30 -5.87 -13.63 -2.14
CA GLN A 30 -4.97 -14.44 -2.95
C GLN A 30 -3.68 -13.70 -3.24
N CYS A 31 -2.57 -14.39 -3.07
CA CYS A 31 -1.25 -13.90 -3.43
C CYS A 31 -0.45 -15.02 -4.11
N ASN A 32 0.36 -14.64 -5.06
CA ASN A 32 1.28 -15.55 -5.76
C ASN A 32 2.67 -15.61 -5.12
N LEU A 33 2.83 -15.07 -3.90
CA LEU A 33 3.98 -15.17 -3.01
C LEU A 33 3.54 -15.61 -1.61
N THR A 34 4.47 -16.20 -0.86
CA THR A 34 4.29 -16.66 0.53
C THR A 34 5.30 -15.98 1.44
N CYS A 35 5.26 -14.64 1.49
CA CYS A 35 6.22 -13.85 2.26
C CYS A 35 6.21 -14.26 3.73
N SER A 36 7.40 -14.36 4.34
CA SER A 36 7.56 -14.90 5.70
C SER A 36 6.91 -14.06 6.81
N TYR A 37 6.61 -12.78 6.53
CA TYR A 37 5.97 -11.85 7.46
C TYR A 37 4.50 -11.57 7.14
N CYS A 38 3.91 -12.27 6.17
CA CYS A 38 2.57 -11.95 5.67
C CYS A 38 1.67 -13.19 5.61
N ASP A 39 0.41 -13.03 5.99
CA ASP A 39 -0.59 -14.10 5.97
C ASP A 39 -1.58 -14.01 4.80
N ARG A 40 -1.42 -13.00 3.92
CA ARG A 40 -2.32 -12.72 2.80
C ARG A 40 -2.31 -13.77 1.68
N HIS A 41 -1.51 -14.82 1.79
CA HIS A 41 -1.50 -15.94 0.85
C HIS A 41 -2.48 -17.06 1.23
N THR A 42 -3.12 -16.95 2.39
CA THR A 42 -4.11 -17.92 2.85
C THR A 42 -5.48 -17.54 2.27
N PRO A 43 -6.11 -18.40 1.44
CA PRO A 43 -7.41 -18.10 0.87
C PRO A 43 -8.44 -17.89 1.98
N MET A 44 -9.13 -16.76 1.97
CA MET A 44 -10.32 -16.59 2.80
C MET A 44 -11.47 -17.38 2.20
N ARG A 45 -12.22 -18.08 3.06
CA ARG A 45 -13.40 -18.85 2.62
C ARG A 45 -14.51 -17.99 2.04
N ASN A 46 -14.51 -16.67 2.32
CA ASN A 46 -15.60 -15.75 1.99
C ASN A 46 -15.05 -14.49 1.31
N GLU A 47 -14.30 -14.63 0.21
CA GLU A 47 -14.01 -13.47 -0.63
C GLU A 47 -15.30 -12.90 -1.24
N MET A 48 -15.38 -11.58 -1.34
CA MET A 48 -16.53 -10.91 -1.96
C MET A 48 -16.68 -11.35 -3.41
N LYS A 49 -17.93 -11.64 -3.79
CA LYS A 49 -18.27 -11.87 -5.19
C LYS A 49 -18.14 -10.60 -6.01
N ARG A 50 -18.02 -10.75 -7.31
CA ARG A 50 -17.90 -9.63 -8.24
C ARG A 50 -18.94 -8.52 -7.98
N GLU A 51 -20.20 -8.90 -7.85
CA GLU A 51 -21.32 -7.97 -7.66
C GLU A 51 -21.21 -7.20 -6.35
N GLU A 52 -20.75 -7.85 -5.29
CA GLU A 52 -20.54 -7.25 -3.97
C GLU A 52 -19.41 -6.22 -4.00
N ILE A 53 -18.32 -6.51 -4.72
CA ILE A 53 -17.20 -5.58 -4.92
C ILE A 53 -17.70 -4.29 -5.60
N PHE A 54 -18.45 -4.42 -6.70
CA PHE A 54 -18.98 -3.26 -7.42
C PHE A 54 -20.03 -2.50 -6.61
N LYS A 55 -20.82 -3.18 -5.79
CA LYS A 55 -21.76 -2.54 -4.85
C LYS A 55 -20.99 -1.68 -3.86
N VAL A 56 -19.97 -2.23 -3.18
CA VAL A 56 -19.16 -1.50 -2.20
C VAL A 56 -18.47 -0.30 -2.86
N LEU A 57 -17.84 -0.49 -4.02
CA LEU A 57 -17.21 0.61 -4.76
C LEU A 57 -18.22 1.70 -5.15
N GLY A 58 -19.44 1.30 -5.54
CA GLY A 58 -20.52 2.23 -5.86
C GLY A 58 -20.94 3.07 -4.66
N GLU A 59 -21.15 2.45 -3.50
CA GLU A 59 -21.49 3.14 -2.27
C GLU A 59 -20.41 4.16 -1.86
N PHE A 60 -19.12 3.78 -1.92
CA PHE A 60 -18.01 4.71 -1.65
C PHE A 60 -17.90 5.83 -2.70
N TYR A 61 -18.18 5.53 -3.97
CA TYR A 61 -18.22 6.54 -5.01
C TYR A 61 -19.32 7.57 -4.76
N ASP A 62 -20.54 7.14 -4.39
CA ASP A 62 -21.66 8.00 -4.08
C ASP A 62 -21.39 8.86 -2.83
N LEU A 63 -20.67 8.31 -1.85
CA LEU A 63 -20.14 9.07 -0.70
C LEU A 63 -19.06 10.07 -1.09
N GLY A 64 -18.52 9.99 -2.29
CA GLY A 64 -17.60 10.97 -2.83
C GLY A 64 -16.13 10.54 -2.93
N MET A 65 -15.85 9.24 -2.91
CA MET A 65 -14.52 8.70 -3.17
C MET A 65 -13.94 9.25 -4.47
N GLN A 66 -12.68 9.70 -4.41
CA GLN A 66 -11.94 10.21 -5.57
C GLN A 66 -10.66 9.44 -5.84
N ARG A 67 -10.19 8.67 -4.87
CA ARG A 67 -8.99 7.86 -4.96
C ARG A 67 -9.24 6.49 -4.36
N VAL A 68 -8.67 5.48 -4.98
CA VAL A 68 -8.61 4.14 -4.40
C VAL A 68 -7.19 3.59 -4.56
N ALA A 69 -6.70 2.94 -3.51
CA ALA A 69 -5.56 2.05 -3.60
C ALA A 69 -6.11 0.63 -3.59
N LEU A 70 -5.91 -0.11 -4.68
CA LEU A 70 -6.21 -1.52 -4.76
C LEU A 70 -5.07 -2.31 -4.13
N ASP A 71 -5.42 -3.14 -3.17
CA ASP A 71 -4.50 -3.87 -2.31
C ASP A 71 -5.03 -5.29 -2.04
N GLY A 72 -4.43 -6.00 -1.10
CA GLY A 72 -4.86 -7.31 -0.65
C GLY A 72 -3.70 -8.29 -0.53
N GLY A 73 -3.89 -9.51 -1.00
CA GLY A 73 -2.80 -10.44 -1.25
C GLY A 73 -1.90 -9.89 -2.36
N ASP A 74 -2.29 -10.11 -3.61
CA ASP A 74 -1.81 -9.32 -4.75
C ASP A 74 -3.00 -9.05 -5.67
N PRO A 75 -3.42 -7.79 -5.86
CA PRO A 75 -4.63 -7.47 -6.62
C PRO A 75 -4.60 -7.93 -8.08
N LEU A 76 -3.40 -8.12 -8.66
CA LEU A 76 -3.27 -8.64 -10.02
C LEU A 76 -3.62 -10.13 -10.15
N THR A 77 -3.78 -10.84 -9.03
CA THR A 77 -4.29 -12.23 -9.02
C THR A 77 -5.82 -12.29 -9.10
N HIS A 78 -6.51 -11.18 -8.78
CA HIS A 78 -7.97 -11.16 -8.76
C HIS A 78 -8.53 -11.28 -10.19
N PRO A 79 -9.49 -12.20 -10.45
CA PRO A 79 -9.99 -12.46 -11.80
C PRO A 79 -10.64 -11.25 -12.46
N HIS A 80 -11.24 -10.36 -11.68
CA HIS A 80 -11.96 -9.18 -12.19
C HIS A 80 -11.19 -7.86 -12.00
N VAL A 81 -9.86 -7.90 -11.78
CA VAL A 81 -9.08 -6.68 -11.56
C VAL A 81 -9.17 -5.70 -12.74
N ASP A 82 -9.21 -6.23 -13.96
CA ASP A 82 -9.33 -5.43 -15.19
C ASP A 82 -10.65 -4.65 -15.21
N GLU A 83 -11.77 -5.33 -14.91
CA GLU A 83 -13.09 -4.73 -14.83
C GLU A 83 -13.20 -3.68 -13.71
N ILE A 84 -12.59 -3.96 -12.55
CA ILE A 84 -12.57 -3.05 -11.42
C ILE A 84 -11.83 -1.76 -11.79
N VAL A 85 -10.66 -1.88 -12.40
CA VAL A 85 -9.87 -0.71 -12.85
C VAL A 85 -10.63 0.08 -13.91
N ASP A 86 -11.25 -0.57 -14.89
CA ASP A 86 -12.05 0.09 -15.92
C ASP A 86 -13.26 0.83 -15.34
N TRP A 87 -13.97 0.20 -14.39
CA TRP A 87 -15.11 0.81 -13.72
C TRP A 87 -14.75 2.09 -12.95
N LEU A 88 -13.60 2.05 -12.23
CA LEU A 88 -13.09 3.19 -11.49
C LEU A 88 -12.62 4.33 -12.43
N ARG A 89 -11.91 3.98 -13.48
CA ARG A 89 -11.41 4.93 -14.48
C ARG A 89 -12.53 5.67 -15.19
N LEU A 90 -13.58 4.95 -15.63
CA LEU A 90 -14.76 5.55 -16.28
C LEU A 90 -15.45 6.59 -15.37
N ARG A 91 -15.30 6.45 -14.05
CA ARG A 91 -15.81 7.37 -13.04
C ARG A 91 -14.81 8.44 -12.60
N GLN A 92 -13.67 8.53 -13.29
CA GLN A 92 -12.59 9.48 -12.98
C GLN A 92 -12.03 9.34 -11.56
N VAL A 93 -12.09 8.14 -10.96
CA VAL A 93 -11.45 7.82 -9.70
C VAL A 93 -9.97 7.56 -9.97
N THR A 94 -9.10 8.21 -9.20
CA THR A 94 -7.65 7.97 -9.27
C THR A 94 -7.33 6.61 -8.66
N VAL A 95 -6.73 5.70 -9.43
CA VAL A 95 -6.41 4.34 -9.00
C VAL A 95 -4.91 4.22 -8.76
N ALA A 96 -4.51 3.84 -7.54
CA ALA A 96 -3.20 3.29 -7.25
C ALA A 96 -3.32 1.77 -7.08
N LEU A 97 -2.29 1.01 -7.45
CA LEU A 97 -2.29 -0.44 -7.32
C LEU A 97 -1.01 -0.88 -6.60
N ASN A 98 -1.16 -1.64 -5.51
CA ASN A 98 -0.05 -2.22 -4.76
C ASN A 98 0.15 -3.67 -5.20
N THR A 99 1.37 -4.07 -5.55
CA THR A 99 1.68 -5.42 -6.06
C THR A 99 3.09 -5.83 -5.68
N ASN A 100 3.35 -7.13 -5.69
CA ASN A 100 4.72 -7.65 -5.60
C ASN A 100 5.51 -7.57 -6.93
N GLY A 101 4.88 -7.11 -8.00
CA GLY A 101 5.50 -6.90 -9.32
C GLY A 101 5.50 -8.11 -10.25
N LYS A 102 5.35 -9.33 -9.76
CA LYS A 102 5.50 -10.58 -10.54
C LYS A 102 4.54 -10.69 -11.73
N LEU A 103 3.33 -10.15 -11.60
CA LEU A 103 2.31 -10.21 -12.67
C LEU A 103 2.25 -8.96 -13.55
N VAL A 104 3.02 -7.92 -13.24
CA VAL A 104 3.01 -6.67 -14.01
C VAL A 104 3.24 -6.89 -15.51
N PRO A 105 4.24 -7.69 -15.96
CA PRO A 105 4.44 -7.91 -17.39
C PRO A 105 3.24 -8.57 -18.09
N ARG A 106 2.56 -9.49 -17.39
CA ARG A 106 1.39 -10.18 -17.94
C ARG A 106 0.11 -9.34 -17.90
N LYS A 107 0.05 -8.35 -17.02
CA LYS A 107 -1.10 -7.47 -16.80
C LYS A 107 -0.82 -6.02 -17.20
N ILE A 108 0.10 -5.82 -18.13
CA ILE A 108 0.56 -4.48 -18.51
C ILE A 108 -0.59 -3.59 -19.02
N GLU A 109 -1.59 -4.15 -19.68
CA GLU A 109 -2.74 -3.38 -20.15
C GLU A 109 -3.61 -2.86 -19.00
N THR A 110 -3.71 -3.59 -17.89
CA THR A 110 -4.34 -3.09 -16.65
C THR A 110 -3.48 -2.02 -16.00
N ILE A 111 -2.17 -2.25 -15.94
CA ILE A 111 -1.20 -1.32 -15.35
C ILE A 111 -1.20 0.02 -16.09
N ARG A 112 -1.31 0.04 -17.41
CA ARG A 112 -1.43 1.29 -18.22
C ARG A 112 -2.64 2.16 -17.85
N LYS A 113 -3.65 1.58 -17.22
CA LYS A 113 -4.90 2.26 -16.86
C LYS A 113 -4.88 2.85 -15.45
N VAL A 114 -3.92 2.47 -14.60
CA VAL A 114 -3.81 3.01 -13.23
C VAL A 114 -2.98 4.30 -13.21
N SER A 115 -3.24 5.14 -12.23
CA SER A 115 -2.54 6.42 -12.07
C SER A 115 -1.13 6.24 -11.50
N ARG A 116 -0.89 5.11 -10.83
CA ARG A 116 0.39 4.75 -10.20
C ARG A 116 0.38 3.28 -9.82
N VAL A 117 1.53 2.65 -9.95
CA VAL A 117 1.77 1.32 -9.38
C VAL A 117 2.82 1.40 -8.28
N LYS A 118 2.55 0.73 -7.17
CA LYS A 118 3.50 0.56 -6.06
C LYS A 118 3.96 -0.89 -6.04
N ILE A 119 5.26 -1.07 -6.16
CA ILE A 119 5.86 -2.40 -6.20
C ILE A 119 6.64 -2.64 -4.92
N SER A 120 6.35 -3.75 -4.27
CA SER A 120 7.03 -4.12 -3.04
C SER A 120 8.50 -4.44 -3.29
N LEU A 121 9.41 -3.75 -2.58
CA LEU A 121 10.85 -4.00 -2.63
C LEU A 121 11.48 -3.72 -1.26
N ASP A 122 11.85 -4.77 -0.52
CA ASP A 122 12.24 -4.66 0.88
C ASP A 122 13.76 -4.51 1.10
N GLY A 123 14.54 -4.37 0.05
CA GLY A 123 16.00 -4.20 0.16
C GLY A 123 16.74 -4.76 -1.04
N PRO A 124 18.07 -4.91 -0.94
CA PRO A 124 18.87 -5.65 -1.91
C PRO A 124 18.38 -7.10 -2.08
N ARG A 125 18.81 -7.75 -3.16
CA ARG A 125 18.38 -9.11 -3.55
C ARG A 125 18.29 -10.08 -2.38
N GLU A 126 19.37 -10.21 -1.63
CA GLU A 126 19.47 -11.18 -0.53
C GLU A 126 18.41 -10.95 0.54
N ASN A 127 18.22 -9.69 0.96
CA ASN A 127 17.23 -9.33 1.96
C ASN A 127 15.80 -9.50 1.43
N HIS A 128 15.55 -9.07 0.21
CA HIS A 128 14.24 -9.18 -0.41
C HIS A 128 13.83 -10.65 -0.61
N ASP A 129 14.71 -11.46 -1.19
CA ASP A 129 14.43 -12.86 -1.48
C ASP A 129 14.31 -13.69 -0.20
N ALA A 130 15.09 -13.39 0.85
CA ALA A 130 14.94 -14.04 2.15
C ALA A 130 13.54 -13.83 2.77
N MET A 131 12.90 -12.71 2.46
CA MET A 131 11.58 -12.36 2.99
C MET A 131 10.43 -12.81 2.11
N ARG A 132 10.59 -12.66 0.78
CA ARG A 132 9.49 -12.83 -0.18
C ARG A 132 9.61 -14.09 -1.03
N GLY A 133 10.72 -14.82 -0.89
CA GLY A 133 11.03 -16.03 -1.63
C GLY A 133 12.06 -15.80 -2.75
N ALA A 134 12.84 -16.84 -3.02
CA ALA A 134 13.92 -16.80 -4.01
C ALA A 134 13.43 -16.33 -5.39
N GLY A 135 14.17 -15.41 -6.01
CA GLY A 135 13.88 -14.84 -7.32
C GLY A 135 12.77 -13.79 -7.33
N SER A 136 12.21 -13.43 -6.18
CA SER A 136 11.17 -12.40 -6.08
C SER A 136 11.73 -11.01 -6.36
N PHE A 137 12.99 -10.75 -6.02
CA PHE A 137 13.68 -9.50 -6.33
C PHE A 137 13.71 -9.21 -7.83
N ASP A 138 14.15 -10.19 -8.63
CA ASP A 138 14.21 -10.03 -10.09
C ASP A 138 12.83 -9.75 -10.68
N LYS A 139 11.80 -10.41 -10.17
CA LYS A 139 10.42 -10.20 -10.63
C LYS A 139 9.87 -8.83 -10.24
N ALA A 140 10.22 -8.33 -9.06
CA ALA A 140 9.84 -6.98 -8.63
C ALA A 140 10.53 -5.92 -9.51
N VAL A 141 11.84 -6.06 -9.76
CA VAL A 141 12.60 -5.13 -10.62
C VAL A 141 12.14 -5.21 -12.08
N GLU A 142 11.92 -6.40 -12.62
CA GLU A 142 11.37 -6.60 -13.96
C GLU A 142 9.98 -5.92 -14.10
N GLY A 143 9.10 -6.14 -13.13
CA GLY A 143 7.79 -5.51 -13.10
C GLY A 143 7.86 -3.99 -13.01
N ALA A 144 8.78 -3.45 -12.20
CA ALA A 144 8.98 -2.02 -12.06
C ALA A 144 9.47 -1.39 -13.37
N LYS A 145 10.47 -1.97 -14.02
CA LYS A 145 10.96 -1.53 -15.32
C LYS A 145 9.87 -1.60 -16.38
N THR A 146 9.14 -2.71 -16.46
CA THR A 146 8.03 -2.89 -17.43
C THR A 146 6.95 -1.81 -17.26
N ALA A 147 6.55 -1.49 -16.02
CA ALA A 147 5.57 -0.44 -15.77
C ALA A 147 6.13 0.95 -16.09
N HIS A 148 7.38 1.23 -15.71
CA HIS A 148 8.07 2.48 -16.01
C HIS A 148 8.20 2.73 -17.51
N ASP A 149 8.63 1.74 -18.27
CA ASP A 149 8.77 1.80 -19.74
C ASP A 149 7.42 1.97 -20.45
N ALA A 150 6.35 1.51 -19.79
CA ALA A 150 4.98 1.74 -20.25
C ALA A 150 4.46 3.15 -19.92
N GLY A 151 5.27 4.03 -19.31
CA GLY A 151 4.92 5.40 -18.94
C GLY A 151 4.04 5.50 -17.69
N VAL A 152 3.92 4.45 -16.90
CA VAL A 152 3.15 4.47 -15.65
C VAL A 152 4.05 4.91 -14.50
N PRO A 153 3.63 5.88 -13.66
CA PRO A 153 4.37 6.25 -12.47
C PRO A 153 4.55 5.06 -11.53
N VAL A 154 5.80 4.73 -11.20
CA VAL A 154 6.18 3.63 -10.31
C VAL A 154 6.75 4.17 -9.00
N GLU A 155 6.41 3.55 -7.89
CA GLU A 155 7.05 3.71 -6.59
C GLU A 155 7.40 2.33 -6.02
N PHE A 156 8.56 2.19 -5.40
CA PHE A 156 8.82 1.06 -4.53
C PHE A 156 8.20 1.28 -3.15
N THR A 157 7.70 0.22 -2.55
CA THR A 157 7.25 0.22 -1.15
C THR A 157 8.12 -0.75 -0.36
N CYS A 158 8.84 -0.23 0.63
CA CYS A 158 9.68 -1.01 1.52
C CYS A 158 9.02 -1.13 2.90
N THR A 159 8.77 -2.35 3.32
CA THR A 159 8.35 -2.66 4.70
C THR A 159 9.60 -2.86 5.55
N LEU A 160 9.91 -1.86 6.39
CA LEU A 160 11.08 -1.87 7.27
C LEU A 160 10.84 -2.73 8.49
N GLY A 161 11.70 -3.69 8.68
CA GLY A 161 11.73 -4.58 9.83
C GLY A 161 13.16 -4.86 10.29
N ALA A 162 13.30 -5.69 11.33
CA ALA A 162 14.59 -6.07 11.90
C ALA A 162 15.57 -6.67 10.86
N HIS A 163 15.02 -7.30 9.81
CA HIS A 163 15.80 -7.99 8.77
C HIS A 163 16.43 -7.06 7.73
N ASN A 164 15.91 -5.84 7.54
CA ASN A 164 16.32 -4.97 6.44
C ASN A 164 16.59 -3.50 6.85
N VAL A 165 16.39 -3.13 8.11
CA VAL A 165 16.63 -1.75 8.58
C VAL A 165 18.08 -1.29 8.32
N GLY A 166 19.04 -2.20 8.34
CA GLY A 166 20.45 -1.94 8.01
C GLY A 166 20.72 -1.70 6.54
N THR A 167 19.80 -2.02 5.62
CA THR A 167 20.00 -1.95 4.16
C THR A 167 19.38 -0.72 3.49
N ILE A 168 18.94 0.28 4.26
CA ILE A 168 18.31 1.50 3.75
C ILE A 168 19.19 2.19 2.69
N ASP A 169 20.50 2.34 2.94
CA ASP A 169 21.41 3.01 1.99
C ASP A 169 21.54 2.23 0.68
N ALA A 170 21.68 0.91 0.76
CA ALA A 170 21.75 0.06 -0.42
C ALA A 170 20.47 0.10 -1.25
N LEU A 171 19.31 0.12 -0.59
CA LEU A 171 18.01 0.29 -1.27
C LEU A 171 17.89 1.67 -1.92
N MET A 172 18.39 2.72 -1.27
CA MET A 172 18.41 4.07 -1.84
C MET A 172 19.33 4.17 -3.06
N SER A 173 20.52 3.53 -3.03
CA SER A 173 21.40 3.46 -4.21
C SER A 173 20.71 2.77 -5.39
N LEU A 174 19.99 1.69 -5.13
CA LEU A 174 19.20 1.00 -6.16
C LEU A 174 18.03 1.88 -6.69
N ALA A 175 17.38 2.62 -5.82
CA ALA A 175 16.33 3.56 -6.19
C ALA A 175 16.86 4.68 -7.11
N GLU A 176 18.05 5.18 -6.83
CA GLU A 176 18.73 6.17 -7.65
C GLU A 176 19.18 5.59 -9.01
N GLU A 177 19.71 4.37 -9.03
CA GLU A 177 20.05 3.67 -10.27
C GLU A 177 18.83 3.47 -11.18
N LEU A 178 17.72 3.04 -10.60
CA LEU A 178 16.47 2.76 -11.33
C LEU A 178 15.61 4.01 -11.57
N GLN A 179 15.93 5.15 -10.94
CA GLN A 179 15.13 6.38 -10.96
C GLN A 179 13.68 6.16 -10.48
N ILE A 180 13.49 5.26 -9.51
CA ILE A 180 12.20 4.92 -8.93
C ILE A 180 12.22 5.24 -7.43
N PRO A 181 11.35 6.15 -6.95
CA PRO A 181 11.32 6.52 -5.53
C PRO A 181 10.83 5.39 -4.64
N VAL A 182 11.31 5.37 -3.38
CA VAL A 182 10.95 4.41 -2.35
C VAL A 182 10.09 5.07 -1.28
N VAL A 183 8.97 4.44 -0.95
CA VAL A 183 8.14 4.75 0.22
C VAL A 183 8.42 3.73 1.31
N PHE A 184 8.88 4.19 2.46
CA PHE A 184 9.17 3.36 3.62
C PHE A 184 7.97 3.32 4.58
N GLN A 185 7.68 2.15 5.13
CA GLN A 185 6.72 1.95 6.20
C GLN A 185 7.25 0.92 7.19
N PRO A 186 7.02 1.08 8.51
CA PRO A 186 7.45 0.07 9.46
C PRO A 186 6.60 -1.19 9.36
N ALA A 187 7.20 -2.35 9.62
CA ALA A 187 6.46 -3.60 9.81
C ALA A 187 5.59 -3.47 11.07
N MET A 188 4.30 -3.72 10.94
CA MET A 188 3.32 -3.63 12.02
C MET A 188 2.74 -5.00 12.33
N ASN A 189 2.68 -5.37 13.61
CA ASN A 189 2.14 -6.66 14.05
C ASN A 189 0.63 -6.82 13.74
N SER A 190 -0.07 -5.70 13.62
CA SER A 190 -1.50 -5.69 13.30
C SER A 190 -1.86 -6.22 11.90
N LEU A 191 -0.88 -6.53 11.06
CA LEU A 191 -1.10 -7.19 9.76
C LEU A 191 -1.46 -8.67 9.90
N PHE A 192 -1.23 -9.26 11.07
CA PHE A 192 -1.59 -10.65 11.38
C PHE A 192 -2.99 -10.70 12.02
N LEU A 193 -3.99 -10.42 11.21
CA LEU A 193 -5.39 -10.54 11.63
C LEU A 193 -5.75 -12.01 11.76
N ASP A 194 -5.98 -12.48 13.01
CA ASP A 194 -6.48 -13.81 13.35
C ASP A 194 -5.55 -15.02 13.09
N THR A 195 -4.24 -14.83 12.85
CA THR A 195 -3.32 -15.95 12.78
C THR A 195 -2.52 -16.10 14.08
N GLN A 196 -2.18 -17.35 14.44
CA GLN A 196 -1.31 -17.65 15.60
C GLN A 196 0.18 -17.37 15.29
N ARG A 197 0.49 -16.67 14.18
CA ARG A 197 1.86 -16.35 13.82
C ARG A 197 2.36 -15.16 14.62
N ASP A 198 3.45 -15.37 15.33
CA ASP A 198 4.16 -14.29 16.00
C ASP A 198 4.96 -13.47 14.98
N GLY A 199 4.43 -12.29 14.66
CA GLY A 199 5.12 -11.32 13.80
C GLY A 199 6.16 -10.46 14.52
N SER A 200 6.30 -10.61 15.85
CA SER A 200 7.19 -9.77 16.67
C SER A 200 8.64 -9.80 16.20
N ARG A 201 9.13 -10.94 15.71
CA ARG A 201 10.50 -11.09 15.18
C ARG A 201 10.82 -10.18 13.98
N TRP A 202 9.80 -9.67 13.30
CA TRP A 202 9.96 -8.79 12.15
C TRP A 202 9.85 -7.32 12.50
N GLN A 203 9.31 -7.02 13.68
CA GLN A 203 9.10 -5.64 14.11
C GLN A 203 10.42 -5.00 14.56
N LEU A 204 10.47 -3.71 14.37
CA LEU A 204 11.44 -2.85 15.03
C LEU A 204 10.85 -2.38 16.37
N ASP A 205 11.71 -2.26 17.38
CA ASP A 205 11.35 -1.50 18.56
C ASP A 205 11.17 -0.01 18.22
N VAL A 206 10.59 0.73 19.15
CA VAL A 206 10.26 2.16 18.96
C VAL A 206 11.50 2.99 18.64
N ASP A 207 12.61 2.74 19.30
CA ASP A 207 13.82 3.53 19.10
C ASP A 207 14.46 3.23 17.75
N SER A 208 14.43 1.97 17.31
CA SER A 208 14.85 1.56 15.97
C SER A 208 13.98 2.19 14.88
N ILE A 209 12.64 2.26 15.07
CA ILE A 209 11.74 2.97 14.14
C ILE A 209 12.14 4.45 14.06
N ARG A 210 12.28 5.11 15.20
CA ARG A 210 12.66 6.53 15.27
C ARG A 210 14.00 6.78 14.56
N ALA A 211 15.01 5.97 14.85
CA ALA A 211 16.34 6.08 14.23
C ALA A 211 16.30 5.88 12.71
N ALA A 212 15.58 4.86 12.25
CA ALA A 212 15.41 4.58 10.82
C ALA A 212 14.73 5.75 10.09
N PHE A 213 13.62 6.27 10.63
CA PHE A 213 12.91 7.37 10.00
C PHE A 213 13.63 8.71 10.11
N ALA A 214 14.43 8.95 11.16
CA ALA A 214 15.34 10.08 11.24
C ALA A 214 16.44 10.00 10.16
N LYS A 215 16.97 8.80 9.86
CA LYS A 215 17.91 8.56 8.77
C LYS A 215 17.25 8.83 7.41
N ILE A 216 16.07 8.28 7.16
CA ILE A 216 15.31 8.47 5.90
C ILE A 216 14.96 9.95 5.69
N GLU A 217 14.59 10.67 6.76
CA GLU A 217 14.36 12.12 6.69
C GLU A 217 15.61 12.88 6.28
N ARG A 218 16.80 12.51 6.78
CA ARG A 218 18.08 13.11 6.36
C ARG A 218 18.37 12.86 4.88
N ILE A 219 18.17 11.61 4.41
CA ILE A 219 18.35 11.26 2.99
C ILE A 219 17.40 12.09 2.12
N LYS A 220 16.13 12.24 2.53
CA LYS A 220 15.14 13.03 1.77
C LYS A 220 15.52 14.49 1.57
N ARG A 221 16.33 15.09 2.42
CA ARG A 221 16.82 16.46 2.23
C ARG A 221 17.76 16.60 1.04
N GLY A 222 18.45 15.54 0.66
CA GLY A 222 19.40 15.51 -0.46
C GLY A 222 18.97 14.68 -1.67
N SER A 223 17.88 13.90 -1.56
CA SER A 223 17.44 12.99 -2.62
C SER A 223 15.92 13.08 -2.83
N SER A 224 15.51 13.12 -4.10
CA SER A 224 14.10 13.02 -4.51
C SER A 224 13.58 11.57 -4.48
N MET A 225 14.46 10.58 -4.31
CA MET A 225 14.11 9.16 -4.33
C MET A 225 13.43 8.68 -3.04
N VAL A 226 13.31 9.48 -1.99
CA VAL A 226 12.44 9.18 -0.85
C VAL A 226 11.02 9.67 -1.16
N GLY A 227 10.11 8.73 -1.43
CA GLY A 227 8.72 9.01 -1.79
C GLY A 227 7.82 9.42 -0.61
N ASN A 228 8.23 9.15 0.64
CA ASN A 228 7.47 9.53 1.82
C ASN A 228 7.21 11.05 1.90
N GLY A 229 5.98 11.41 2.28
CA GLY A 229 5.67 12.79 2.64
C GLY A 229 6.36 13.22 3.96
N TRP A 230 6.70 14.51 4.10
CA TRP A 230 7.32 15.04 5.31
C TRP A 230 6.51 14.77 6.60
N ALA A 231 5.18 14.82 6.50
CA ALA A 231 4.30 14.53 7.62
C ALA A 231 4.41 13.05 8.07
N SER A 232 4.48 12.12 7.11
CA SER A 232 4.67 10.70 7.40
C SER A 232 6.03 10.42 8.06
N LEU A 233 7.10 11.04 7.56
CA LEU A 233 8.43 10.87 8.16
C LEU A 233 8.47 11.40 9.60
N ARG A 234 7.89 12.59 9.86
CA ARG A 234 7.80 13.14 11.21
C ARG A 234 6.98 12.25 12.14
N HIS A 235 5.85 11.71 11.65
CA HIS A 235 5.02 10.81 12.44
C HIS A 235 5.82 9.59 12.93
N PHE A 236 6.52 8.89 12.05
CA PHE A 236 7.30 7.71 12.44
C PHE A 236 8.56 8.07 13.24
N ARG A 237 9.20 9.19 12.99
CA ARG A 237 10.32 9.68 13.80
C ARG A 237 9.92 9.96 15.25
N ASN A 238 8.68 10.41 15.47
CA ASN A 238 8.15 10.77 16.78
C ASN A 238 7.18 9.69 17.34
N PHE A 239 7.09 8.54 16.67
CA PHE A 239 6.22 7.43 17.09
C PHE A 239 6.57 6.94 18.51
N PRO A 240 5.60 6.61 19.38
CA PRO A 240 4.13 6.75 19.23
C PRO A 240 3.58 8.11 19.71
N GLU A 241 4.42 9.05 20.16
CA GLU A 241 4.03 10.25 20.93
C GLU A 241 3.17 11.25 20.15
N GLU A 242 3.31 11.29 18.84
CA GLU A 242 2.53 12.17 17.96
C GLU A 242 1.45 11.43 17.16
N THR A 243 0.78 10.46 17.77
CA THR A 243 -0.41 9.90 17.13
C THR A 243 -1.58 10.89 17.33
N PRO A 244 -1.98 11.67 16.31
CA PRO A 244 -3.08 12.60 16.50
C PRO A 244 -4.34 11.81 16.87
N PRO A 245 -5.15 12.28 17.83
CA PRO A 245 -6.38 11.60 18.18
C PRO A 245 -7.26 11.50 16.94
N ALA A 246 -7.79 10.33 16.66
CA ALA A 246 -8.53 9.96 15.45
C ALA A 246 -9.64 10.95 15.06
N ARG A 247 -10.16 11.74 16.02
CA ARG A 247 -11.19 12.76 15.81
C ARG A 247 -10.70 14.07 15.18
N ARG A 248 -9.40 14.41 15.24
CA ARG A 248 -8.90 15.72 14.76
C ARG A 248 -8.30 15.70 13.37
N ALA A 249 -7.92 14.54 12.85
CA ALA A 249 -7.07 14.49 11.67
C ALA A 249 -7.78 14.02 10.39
N GLY A 250 -9.01 13.50 10.46
CA GLY A 250 -9.57 12.80 9.30
C GLY A 250 -8.62 11.67 8.83
N TYR A 251 -7.74 11.23 9.72
CA TYR A 251 -6.78 10.16 9.45
C TYR A 251 -7.44 8.81 9.71
N TRP A 252 -7.24 7.99 8.76
CA TRP A 252 -7.56 6.61 8.61
C TRP A 252 -7.16 5.80 9.86
N GLN A 253 -8.15 5.22 10.54
CA GLN A 253 -7.90 4.01 11.32
C GLN A 253 -7.99 2.82 10.36
N PRO A 254 -7.06 1.86 10.44
CA PRO A 254 -7.24 0.63 9.69
C PRO A 254 -8.58 0.03 10.09
N TRP A 255 -9.44 -0.06 9.12
CA TRP A 255 -10.74 -0.72 9.23
C TRP A 255 -10.45 -2.19 9.49
N THR A 256 -10.73 -2.67 10.69
CA THR A 256 -10.61 -4.09 10.97
C THR A 256 -11.81 -4.79 10.34
N PRO A 257 -11.62 -5.86 9.58
CA PRO A 257 -12.70 -6.61 8.91
C PRO A 257 -13.81 -7.12 9.85
N LYS A 258 -13.61 -7.10 11.17
CA LYS A 258 -14.59 -7.51 12.17
C LYS A 258 -15.93 -6.76 12.10
N ALA A 259 -15.97 -5.56 11.50
CA ALA A 259 -17.20 -4.79 11.40
C ALA A 259 -18.14 -5.22 10.25
N PHE A 260 -17.65 -6.02 9.28
CA PHE A 260 -18.45 -6.45 8.12
C PHE A 260 -18.77 -7.95 8.08
N CYS A 261 -18.20 -8.75 8.98
CA CYS A 261 -18.43 -10.19 9.03
C CYS A 261 -19.35 -10.66 10.17
N SER A 262 -20.07 -9.75 10.87
CA SER A 262 -21.18 -10.19 11.72
C SER A 262 -22.41 -10.39 10.83
N PRO A 263 -22.91 -11.61 10.65
CA PRO A 263 -24.24 -11.80 10.14
C PRO A 263 -25.19 -11.13 11.16
N ALA A 264 -26.07 -10.27 10.67
CA ALA A 264 -27.20 -9.80 11.48
C ALA A 264 -27.86 -11.06 12.06
N ALA A 265 -27.80 -11.19 13.38
CA ALA A 265 -28.63 -12.18 14.08
C ALA A 265 -30.06 -11.78 13.78
N GLY A 266 -30.75 -12.67 13.02
CA GLY A 266 -32.19 -12.60 12.80
C GLY A 266 -32.97 -12.95 14.05
#